data_97f934f8fdf0f9ed51c011009789b6bf
#
_entry.id   97f934f8fdf0f9ed51c011009789b6bf
#
_cell.length_a   1.000
_cell.length_b   1.000
_cell.length_c   1.000
_cell.angle_alpha   90.00
_cell.angle_beta   90.00
_cell.angle_gamma   90.00
#
_symmetry.space_group_name_H-M   'P 1'
#
loop_
_entity.id
_entity.type
_entity.pdbx_description
1 polymer ?
#
loop_
_entity_poly.entity_id
_entity_poly.type
_entity_poly.pdbx_seq_one_letter_code
_entity_poly.pdbx_strand_id
1 'polypeptide(L)'
;VRKISARSLWIRLLTSRVETGEPYMLFIDTVNRAVPEHHKLAGLSVKTSNLCSEITLPTGKDHLGGDRTAVCCLSSLNLEHYLTWKDDTQFIEDILRFLDNVLQDFIDHAPDTMARAKYSAMRERSVGLGVMGFHSFLQAQKVPLEGVMSKVWNKQIFDHLKKHADAASEKLAEERGSCPDAAEYGIKARFSNKTAIAPTASISIICGGASPGIEPMAANSYTHKTLSGSFNVRNKYLAEVLEEKGRNNEEVWTSITVHEGSVQHLDFLSDLEKDIFKTAFELDQRWLIELAGDRTPMIDQAQSLNIFLASNVHKRDLHQIHFQAWKKGVKSLYYCRSKSIQRAEVVANIPGR
;
A
#
# COMPACT_ATOMS: atom_id res chain seq x y z
N VAL A 1 -34.51 9.66 14.52
CA VAL A 1 -33.29 9.94 13.70
C VAL A 1 -32.63 11.20 14.26
N ARG A 2 -31.37 11.10 14.67
CA ARG A 2 -30.59 12.24 15.19
C ARG A 2 -29.90 12.94 14.01
N LYS A 3 -30.15 14.23 13.84
CA LYS A 3 -29.40 15.07 12.87
C LYS A 3 -28.10 15.54 13.51
N ILE A 4 -27.00 15.41 12.79
CA ILE A 4 -25.67 15.91 13.20
C ILE A 4 -25.09 16.79 12.08
N SER A 5 -24.24 17.74 12.45
CA SER A 5 -23.52 18.56 11.48
C SER A 5 -22.43 17.72 10.79
N ALA A 6 -22.42 17.66 9.46
CA ALA A 6 -21.37 17.00 8.69
C ALA A 6 -19.98 17.58 9.00
N ARG A 7 -19.88 18.90 9.20
CA ARG A 7 -18.63 19.57 9.59
C ARG A 7 -18.13 19.09 10.95
N SER A 8 -19.03 18.97 11.94
CA SER A 8 -18.66 18.50 13.28
C SER A 8 -18.19 17.05 13.25
N LEU A 9 -18.87 16.20 12.47
CA LEU A 9 -18.46 14.80 12.26
C LEU A 9 -17.09 14.72 11.61
N TRP A 10 -16.85 15.52 10.55
CA TRP A 10 -15.57 15.57 9.85
C TRP A 10 -14.42 16.01 10.76
N ILE A 11 -14.61 17.07 11.55
CA ILE A 11 -13.61 17.54 12.52
C ILE A 11 -13.30 16.43 13.54
N ARG A 12 -14.33 15.79 14.09
CA ARG A 12 -14.15 14.70 15.08
C ARG A 12 -13.38 13.50 14.48
N LEU A 13 -13.69 13.13 13.24
CA LEU A 13 -12.99 12.08 12.53
C LEU A 13 -11.50 12.41 12.35
N LEU A 14 -11.18 13.61 11.86
CA LEU A 14 -9.80 14.05 11.66
C LEU A 14 -9.03 14.15 12.99
N THR A 15 -9.68 14.63 14.05
CA THR A 15 -9.08 14.69 15.40
C THR A 15 -8.72 13.29 15.88
N SER A 16 -9.66 12.33 15.78
CA SER A 16 -9.39 10.94 16.15
C SER A 16 -8.22 10.36 15.37
N ARG A 17 -8.14 10.62 14.06
CA ARG A 17 -7.03 10.13 13.21
C ARG A 17 -5.67 10.63 13.68
N VAL A 18 -5.55 11.86 14.09
CA VAL A 18 -4.28 12.42 14.59
C VAL A 18 -3.93 11.84 15.97
N GLU A 19 -4.91 11.71 16.85
CA GLU A 19 -4.71 11.27 18.22
C GLU A 19 -4.42 9.77 18.34
N THR A 20 -5.14 8.95 17.54
CA THR A 20 -5.10 7.49 17.66
C THR A 20 -4.50 6.77 16.45
N GLY A 21 -4.38 7.45 15.31
CA GLY A 21 -4.06 6.85 14.02
C GLY A 21 -5.27 6.30 13.27
N GLU A 22 -6.43 6.25 13.90
CA GLU A 22 -7.69 5.66 13.43
C GLU A 22 -8.84 6.68 13.49
N PRO A 23 -9.99 6.41 12.83
CA PRO A 23 -10.33 5.27 11.99
C PRO A 23 -9.68 5.30 10.61
N TYR A 24 -9.59 4.14 9.95
CA TYR A 24 -9.29 4.08 8.51
C TYR A 24 -10.44 4.71 7.72
N MET A 25 -10.14 5.18 6.53
CA MET A 25 -11.17 5.78 5.67
C MET A 25 -11.36 4.96 4.41
N LEU A 26 -12.60 4.67 4.07
CA LEU A 26 -12.99 4.05 2.82
C LEU A 26 -13.94 4.99 2.09
N PHE A 27 -13.52 5.47 0.92
CA PHE A 27 -14.34 6.30 0.04
C PHE A 27 -15.28 5.39 -0.78
N ILE A 28 -16.33 4.91 -0.14
CA ILE A 28 -17.17 3.82 -0.63
C ILE A 28 -17.78 4.07 -2.02
N ASP A 29 -18.16 5.31 -2.32
CA ASP A 29 -18.69 5.66 -3.63
C ASP A 29 -17.60 5.56 -4.71
N THR A 30 -16.37 5.96 -4.40
CA THR A 30 -15.22 5.83 -5.30
C THR A 30 -14.91 4.35 -5.56
N VAL A 31 -14.92 3.54 -4.51
CA VAL A 31 -14.74 2.09 -4.62
C VAL A 31 -15.79 1.48 -5.54
N ASN A 32 -17.08 1.73 -5.28
CA ASN A 32 -18.17 1.12 -6.03
C ASN A 32 -18.28 1.62 -7.48
N ARG A 33 -17.80 2.82 -7.79
CA ARG A 33 -17.66 3.25 -9.19
C ARG A 33 -16.58 2.48 -9.95
N ALA A 34 -15.57 1.98 -9.26
CA ALA A 34 -14.39 1.33 -9.83
C ALA A 34 -14.45 -0.22 -9.80
N VAL A 35 -15.51 -0.83 -9.26
CA VAL A 35 -15.64 -2.30 -9.30
C VAL A 35 -15.71 -2.84 -10.73
N PRO A 36 -15.32 -4.10 -10.97
CA PRO A 36 -15.38 -4.72 -12.29
C PRO A 36 -16.78 -4.64 -12.93
N GLU A 37 -16.82 -4.58 -14.26
CA GLU A 37 -18.08 -4.41 -14.99
C GLU A 37 -19.09 -5.52 -14.67
N HIS A 38 -18.66 -6.77 -14.65
CA HIS A 38 -19.54 -7.90 -14.30
C HIS A 38 -20.09 -7.80 -12.87
N HIS A 39 -19.36 -7.22 -11.92
CA HIS A 39 -19.88 -6.93 -10.58
C HIS A 39 -20.97 -5.86 -10.60
N LYS A 40 -20.85 -4.82 -11.46
CA LYS A 40 -21.89 -3.81 -11.65
C LYS A 40 -23.15 -4.41 -12.27
N LEU A 41 -22.98 -5.24 -13.32
CA LEU A 41 -24.07 -5.92 -13.99
C LEU A 41 -24.82 -6.89 -13.05
N ALA A 42 -24.09 -7.56 -12.15
CA ALA A 42 -24.65 -8.42 -11.11
C ALA A 42 -25.24 -7.65 -9.91
N GLY A 43 -25.17 -6.32 -9.89
CA GLY A 43 -25.62 -5.50 -8.77
C GLY A 43 -24.82 -5.71 -7.49
N LEU A 44 -23.58 -6.22 -7.58
CA LEU A 44 -22.71 -6.44 -6.44
C LEU A 44 -22.12 -5.11 -5.98
N SER A 45 -21.96 -4.97 -4.67
CA SER A 45 -21.38 -3.76 -4.08
C SER A 45 -20.44 -4.08 -2.93
N VAL A 46 -19.37 -3.30 -2.85
CA VAL A 46 -18.45 -3.29 -1.72
C VAL A 46 -19.08 -2.49 -0.59
N LYS A 47 -19.08 -3.02 0.63
CA LYS A 47 -19.67 -2.39 1.81
C LYS A 47 -18.63 -2.02 2.86
N THR A 48 -17.49 -2.70 2.85
CA THR A 48 -16.40 -2.51 3.80
C THR A 48 -15.09 -2.95 3.17
N SER A 49 -13.98 -2.76 3.87
CA SER A 49 -12.66 -3.23 3.51
C SER A 49 -12.11 -4.18 4.59
N ASN A 50 -10.94 -4.77 4.34
CA ASN A 50 -10.21 -5.56 5.33
C ASN A 50 -9.49 -4.68 6.37
N LEU A 51 -8.79 -5.34 7.31
CA LEU A 51 -8.01 -4.68 8.36
C LEU A 51 -6.99 -3.67 7.81
N CYS A 52 -6.35 -3.99 6.69
CA CYS A 52 -5.30 -3.14 6.09
C CYS A 52 -5.81 -2.19 4.99
N SER A 53 -7.12 -2.16 4.73
CA SER A 53 -7.85 -1.27 3.82
C SER A 53 -7.51 -1.35 2.32
N GLU A 54 -6.79 -2.38 1.86
CA GLU A 54 -6.49 -2.61 0.44
C GLU A 54 -7.51 -3.51 -0.27
N ILE A 55 -8.27 -4.32 0.45
CA ILE A 55 -9.24 -5.26 -0.14
C ILE A 55 -10.61 -4.59 -0.27
N THR A 56 -11.12 -4.54 -1.49
CA THR A 56 -12.44 -3.96 -1.80
C THR A 56 -13.25 -4.94 -2.65
N LEU A 57 -13.78 -5.96 -1.99
CA LEU A 57 -14.55 -7.05 -2.59
C LEU A 57 -16.02 -7.03 -2.09
N PRO A 58 -16.97 -7.50 -2.87
CA PRO A 58 -18.38 -7.55 -2.49
C PRO A 58 -18.61 -8.53 -1.33
N THR A 59 -19.50 -8.17 -0.41
CA THR A 59 -19.91 -9.00 0.73
C THR A 59 -21.41 -8.98 0.93
N GLY A 60 -21.95 -9.99 1.64
CA GLY A 60 -23.37 -10.15 1.87
C GLY A 60 -24.06 -10.93 0.76
N LYS A 61 -25.39 -10.85 0.68
CA LYS A 61 -26.15 -11.58 -0.35
C LYS A 61 -25.91 -11.03 -1.74
N ASP A 62 -25.68 -11.92 -2.68
CA ASP A 62 -25.58 -11.60 -4.10
C ASP A 62 -26.93 -11.83 -4.84
N HIS A 63 -26.92 -11.58 -6.15
CA HIS A 63 -28.08 -11.72 -7.04
C HIS A 63 -28.58 -13.15 -7.19
N LEU A 64 -27.77 -14.15 -6.86
CA LEU A 64 -28.13 -15.57 -6.85
C LEU A 64 -28.63 -16.04 -5.47
N GLY A 65 -28.66 -15.15 -4.48
CA GLY A 65 -29.03 -15.46 -3.10
C GLY A 65 -27.92 -16.06 -2.25
N GLY A 66 -26.70 -16.21 -2.81
CA GLY A 66 -25.52 -16.69 -2.08
C GLY A 66 -24.97 -15.62 -1.12
N ASP A 67 -24.50 -16.05 0.04
CA ASP A 67 -23.82 -15.15 0.99
C ASP A 67 -22.33 -15.11 0.69
N ARG A 68 -21.79 -13.90 0.50
CA ARG A 68 -20.37 -13.66 0.22
C ARG A 68 -19.61 -13.17 1.45
N THR A 69 -18.40 -13.68 1.59
CA THR A 69 -17.37 -13.18 2.50
C THR A 69 -16.07 -13.06 1.74
N ALA A 70 -15.50 -11.85 1.72
CA ALA A 70 -14.28 -11.56 0.96
C ALA A 70 -13.10 -12.44 1.41
N VAL A 71 -12.30 -12.88 0.45
CA VAL A 71 -11.06 -13.64 0.66
C VAL A 71 -9.87 -12.81 0.22
N CYS A 72 -8.92 -12.63 1.13
CA CYS A 72 -7.67 -11.90 0.89
C CYS A 72 -6.60 -12.89 0.40
N CYS A 73 -6.29 -12.86 -0.90
CA CYS A 73 -5.25 -13.67 -1.55
C CYS A 73 -4.25 -12.74 -2.24
N LEU A 74 -3.10 -12.50 -1.60
CA LEU A 74 -2.17 -11.43 -1.97
C LEU A 74 -0.76 -11.93 -2.27
N SER A 75 -0.08 -11.18 -3.14
CA SER A 75 1.38 -11.20 -3.32
C SER A 75 1.88 -9.78 -3.58
N SER A 76 3.18 -9.54 -3.38
CA SER A 76 3.79 -8.23 -3.59
C SER A 76 5.15 -8.37 -4.25
N LEU A 77 5.32 -7.69 -5.39
CA LEU A 77 6.57 -7.65 -6.16
C LEU A 77 7.54 -6.67 -5.50
N ASN A 78 8.81 -7.06 -5.39
CA ASN A 78 9.85 -6.15 -4.90
C ASN A 78 10.34 -5.24 -6.04
N LEU A 79 9.98 -3.97 -5.98
CA LEU A 79 10.34 -2.97 -6.98
C LEU A 79 11.83 -2.62 -6.99
N GLU A 80 12.59 -2.93 -5.95
CA GLU A 80 14.04 -2.75 -5.99
C GLU A 80 14.68 -3.51 -7.17
N HIS A 81 14.04 -4.60 -7.59
CA HIS A 81 14.44 -5.42 -8.73
C HIS A 81 13.60 -5.17 -9.99
N TYR A 82 12.84 -4.07 -10.05
CA TYR A 82 11.96 -3.78 -11.19
C TYR A 82 12.70 -3.83 -12.53
N LEU A 83 13.88 -3.23 -12.62
CA LEU A 83 14.66 -3.19 -13.86
C LEU A 83 15.20 -4.56 -14.29
N THR A 84 15.28 -5.54 -13.38
CA THR A 84 15.73 -6.89 -13.72
C THR A 84 14.61 -7.78 -14.25
N TRP A 85 13.37 -7.56 -13.81
CA TRP A 85 12.25 -8.42 -14.21
C TRP A 85 11.23 -7.75 -15.15
N LYS A 86 11.30 -6.43 -15.36
CA LYS A 86 10.31 -5.69 -16.17
C LYS A 86 10.19 -6.17 -17.63
N ASP A 87 11.27 -6.71 -18.19
CA ASP A 87 11.32 -7.21 -19.56
C ASP A 87 10.97 -8.71 -19.67
N ASP A 88 10.77 -9.39 -18.54
CA ASP A 88 10.28 -10.76 -18.49
C ASP A 88 8.74 -10.77 -18.55
N THR A 89 8.22 -11.08 -19.72
CA THR A 89 6.77 -11.09 -19.98
C THR A 89 6.01 -12.20 -19.25
N GLN A 90 6.72 -13.24 -18.79
CA GLN A 90 6.15 -14.37 -18.05
C GLN A 90 6.04 -14.08 -16.55
N PHE A 91 6.90 -13.22 -16.00
CA PHE A 91 7.06 -13.04 -14.55
C PHE A 91 5.73 -12.72 -13.83
N ILE A 92 4.99 -11.71 -14.30
CA ILE A 92 3.69 -11.33 -13.69
C ILE A 92 2.64 -12.43 -13.91
N GLU A 93 2.65 -13.07 -15.09
CA GLU A 93 1.75 -14.20 -15.38
C GLU A 93 1.98 -15.35 -14.40
N ASP A 94 3.23 -15.73 -14.16
CA ASP A 94 3.57 -16.84 -13.27
C ASP A 94 3.14 -16.56 -11.82
N ILE A 95 3.28 -15.32 -11.35
CA ILE A 95 2.78 -14.93 -10.02
C ILE A 95 1.26 -15.00 -9.94
N LEU A 96 0.54 -14.52 -10.96
CA LEU A 96 -0.91 -14.62 -10.98
C LEU A 96 -1.40 -16.08 -11.11
N ARG A 97 -0.69 -16.90 -11.86
CA ARG A 97 -0.92 -18.35 -11.95
C ARG A 97 -0.71 -19.04 -10.61
N PHE A 98 0.34 -18.65 -9.89
CA PHE A 98 0.59 -19.11 -8.52
C PHE A 98 -0.56 -18.71 -7.57
N LEU A 99 -0.99 -17.44 -7.60
CA LEU A 99 -2.12 -16.98 -6.79
C LEU A 99 -3.43 -17.69 -7.13
N ASP A 100 -3.68 -17.98 -8.42
CA ASP A 100 -4.84 -18.79 -8.85
C ASP A 100 -4.80 -20.20 -8.26
N ASN A 101 -3.60 -20.81 -8.19
CA ASN A 101 -3.42 -22.12 -7.57
C ASN A 101 -3.64 -22.07 -6.05
N VAL A 102 -3.11 -21.05 -5.35
CA VAL A 102 -3.33 -20.84 -3.91
C VAL A 102 -4.82 -20.67 -3.61
N LEU A 103 -5.51 -19.87 -4.44
CA LEU A 103 -6.96 -19.68 -4.29
C LEU A 103 -7.74 -20.96 -4.56
N GLN A 104 -7.31 -21.77 -5.55
CA GLN A 104 -7.91 -23.07 -5.84
C GLN A 104 -7.74 -24.04 -4.67
N ASP A 105 -6.53 -24.11 -4.11
CA ASP A 105 -6.26 -24.94 -2.93
C ASP A 105 -7.17 -24.58 -1.75
N PHE A 106 -7.36 -23.28 -1.50
CA PHE A 106 -8.33 -22.81 -0.51
C PHE A 106 -9.75 -23.25 -0.84
N ILE A 107 -10.19 -23.13 -2.11
CA ILE A 107 -11.55 -23.56 -2.54
C ILE A 107 -11.75 -25.05 -2.31
N ASP A 108 -10.75 -25.88 -2.59
CA ASP A 108 -10.83 -27.33 -2.48
C ASP A 108 -10.83 -27.81 -1.03
N HIS A 109 -10.06 -27.17 -0.17
CA HIS A 109 -9.79 -27.64 1.21
C HIS A 109 -10.44 -26.81 2.31
N ALA A 110 -11.10 -25.68 1.99
CA ALA A 110 -11.76 -24.87 3.02
C ALA A 110 -12.84 -25.67 3.77
N PRO A 111 -12.87 -25.63 5.11
CA PRO A 111 -13.86 -26.33 5.91
C PRO A 111 -15.27 -25.74 5.73
N ASP A 112 -16.32 -26.50 6.03
CA ASP A 112 -17.71 -26.07 5.88
C ASP A 112 -18.04 -24.80 6.68
N THR A 113 -17.35 -24.55 7.78
CA THR A 113 -17.48 -23.31 8.55
C THR A 113 -17.09 -22.07 7.76
N MET A 114 -16.32 -22.21 6.67
CA MET A 114 -15.91 -21.16 5.76
C MET A 114 -16.68 -21.16 4.42
N ALA A 115 -17.85 -21.80 4.36
CA ALA A 115 -18.64 -21.94 3.14
C ALA A 115 -18.90 -20.62 2.39
N ARG A 116 -19.14 -19.52 3.11
CA ARG A 116 -19.35 -18.20 2.50
C ARG A 116 -18.08 -17.65 1.82
N ALA A 117 -16.92 -17.84 2.45
CA ALA A 117 -15.63 -17.44 1.90
C ALA A 117 -15.27 -18.33 0.69
N LYS A 118 -15.47 -19.63 0.81
CA LYS A 118 -15.30 -20.59 -0.31
C LYS A 118 -16.19 -20.20 -1.50
N TYR A 119 -17.46 -19.89 -1.26
CA TYR A 119 -18.38 -19.44 -2.30
C TYR A 119 -17.88 -18.17 -2.99
N SER A 120 -17.48 -17.14 -2.24
CA SER A 120 -16.93 -15.91 -2.80
C SER A 120 -15.68 -16.17 -3.66
N ALA A 121 -14.71 -16.92 -3.10
CA ALA A 121 -13.49 -17.28 -3.79
C ALA A 121 -13.76 -18.01 -5.12
N MET A 122 -14.69 -18.95 -5.11
CA MET A 122 -15.10 -19.69 -6.32
C MET A 122 -15.75 -18.75 -7.35
N ARG A 123 -16.65 -17.84 -6.92
CA ARG A 123 -17.43 -16.98 -7.81
C ARG A 123 -16.58 -15.92 -8.49
N GLU A 124 -15.79 -15.19 -7.75
CA GLU A 124 -15.09 -14.01 -8.25
C GLU A 124 -13.61 -14.25 -8.55
N ARG A 125 -13.00 -15.29 -7.97
CA ARG A 125 -11.56 -15.60 -8.08
C ARG A 125 -10.65 -14.38 -7.94
N SER A 126 -11.03 -13.43 -7.10
CA SER A 126 -10.27 -12.19 -6.88
C SER A 126 -8.95 -12.47 -6.18
N VAL A 127 -7.88 -11.88 -6.70
CA VAL A 127 -6.53 -11.86 -6.12
C VAL A 127 -6.05 -10.42 -5.99
N GLY A 128 -4.94 -10.21 -5.32
CA GLY A 128 -4.38 -8.87 -5.13
C GLY A 128 -2.86 -8.89 -5.29
N LEU A 129 -2.39 -8.77 -6.52
CA LEU A 129 -0.98 -8.54 -6.79
C LEU A 129 -0.66 -7.07 -6.54
N GLY A 130 0.26 -6.81 -5.63
CA GLY A 130 0.75 -5.48 -5.29
C GLY A 130 2.25 -5.36 -5.41
N VAL A 131 2.80 -4.36 -4.74
CA VAL A 131 4.23 -4.06 -4.77
C VAL A 131 4.74 -3.70 -3.37
N MET A 132 6.05 -3.84 -3.17
CA MET A 132 6.82 -3.26 -2.07
C MET A 132 8.08 -2.60 -2.63
N GLY A 133 8.73 -1.77 -1.83
CA GLY A 133 10.00 -1.17 -2.22
C GLY A 133 9.87 0.03 -3.18
N PHE A 134 8.72 0.70 -3.24
CA PHE A 134 8.57 1.84 -4.16
C PHE A 134 9.55 2.98 -3.83
N HIS A 135 9.64 3.39 -2.56
CA HIS A 135 10.58 4.43 -2.15
C HIS A 135 12.04 3.96 -2.28
N SER A 136 12.33 2.71 -1.90
CA SER A 136 13.64 2.10 -2.10
C SER A 136 14.08 2.10 -3.57
N PHE A 137 13.17 1.78 -4.48
CA PHE A 137 13.42 1.88 -5.92
C PHE A 137 13.76 3.31 -6.35
N LEU A 138 12.99 4.30 -5.89
CA LEU A 138 13.28 5.71 -6.21
C LEU A 138 14.66 6.13 -5.69
N GLN A 139 15.01 5.74 -4.47
CA GLN A 139 16.34 6.01 -3.89
C GLN A 139 17.46 5.34 -4.68
N ALA A 140 17.29 4.09 -5.11
CA ALA A 140 18.22 3.39 -5.99
C ALA A 140 18.41 4.11 -7.35
N GLN A 141 17.34 4.73 -7.86
CA GLN A 141 17.40 5.53 -9.09
C GLN A 141 17.86 6.97 -8.86
N LYS A 142 18.25 7.34 -7.63
CA LYS A 142 18.65 8.71 -7.24
C LYS A 142 17.54 9.75 -7.54
N VAL A 143 16.26 9.36 -7.32
CA VAL A 143 15.07 10.17 -7.60
C VAL A 143 14.38 10.53 -6.26
N PRO A 144 14.19 11.83 -5.97
CA PRO A 144 13.36 12.25 -4.84
C PRO A 144 11.90 11.80 -5.02
N LEU A 145 11.24 11.43 -3.92
CA LEU A 145 9.82 11.09 -3.96
C LEU A 145 8.97 12.32 -4.33
N GLU A 146 9.38 13.50 -3.88
CA GLU A 146 8.76 14.78 -4.21
C GLU A 146 9.33 15.31 -5.54
N GLY A 147 8.76 14.87 -6.67
CA GLY A 147 9.27 15.34 -7.95
C GLY A 147 8.55 14.74 -9.17
N VAL A 148 8.81 15.33 -10.32
CA VAL A 148 8.19 14.90 -11.58
C VAL A 148 8.64 13.48 -11.96
N MET A 149 9.93 13.15 -11.73
CA MET A 149 10.46 11.84 -12.08
C MET A 149 9.85 10.71 -11.25
N SER A 150 9.46 10.95 -10.00
CA SER A 150 8.72 9.97 -9.20
C SER A 150 7.34 9.69 -9.81
N LYS A 151 6.66 10.69 -10.37
CA LYS A 151 5.39 10.50 -11.11
C LYS A 151 5.59 9.72 -12.40
N VAL A 152 6.67 9.96 -13.12
CA VAL A 152 7.01 9.20 -14.33
C VAL A 152 7.20 7.72 -14.01
N TRP A 153 8.03 7.41 -13.00
CA TRP A 153 8.22 6.03 -12.54
C TRP A 153 6.94 5.40 -12.00
N ASN A 154 6.18 6.14 -11.21
CA ASN A 154 4.90 5.69 -10.72
C ASN A 154 3.97 5.25 -11.86
N LYS A 155 3.82 6.09 -12.88
CA LYS A 155 3.00 5.75 -14.04
C LYS A 155 3.55 4.54 -14.80
N GLN A 156 4.84 4.53 -15.10
CA GLN A 156 5.48 3.44 -15.86
C GLN A 156 5.32 2.09 -15.17
N ILE A 157 5.60 2.01 -13.87
CA ILE A 157 5.51 0.77 -13.09
C ILE A 157 4.07 0.25 -13.02
N PHE A 158 3.11 1.12 -12.72
CA PHE A 158 1.72 0.68 -12.54
C PHE A 158 0.97 0.45 -13.85
N ASP A 159 1.29 1.17 -14.93
CA ASP A 159 0.83 0.83 -16.29
C ASP A 159 1.34 -0.56 -16.70
N HIS A 160 2.63 -0.84 -16.44
CA HIS A 160 3.23 -2.14 -16.71
C HIS A 160 2.53 -3.26 -15.92
N LEU A 161 2.37 -3.08 -14.59
CA LEU A 161 1.68 -4.04 -13.74
C LEU A 161 0.28 -4.34 -14.25
N LYS A 162 -0.51 -3.28 -14.53
CA LYS A 162 -1.89 -3.43 -15.03
C LYS A 162 -1.93 -4.18 -16.35
N LYS A 163 -1.12 -3.76 -17.32
CA LYS A 163 -1.07 -4.38 -18.66
C LYS A 163 -0.80 -5.88 -18.59
N HIS A 164 0.21 -6.28 -17.83
CA HIS A 164 0.58 -7.69 -17.73
C HIS A 164 -0.40 -8.50 -16.86
N ALA A 165 -0.99 -7.89 -15.83
CA ALA A 165 -2.02 -8.55 -15.02
C ALA A 165 -3.32 -8.77 -15.82
N ASP A 166 -3.72 -7.82 -16.66
CA ASP A 166 -4.88 -7.95 -17.54
C ASP A 166 -4.65 -9.08 -18.58
N ALA A 167 -3.49 -9.06 -19.25
CA ALA A 167 -3.13 -10.10 -20.23
C ALA A 167 -3.06 -11.51 -19.60
N ALA A 168 -2.47 -11.62 -18.41
CA ALA A 168 -2.41 -12.89 -17.67
C ALA A 168 -3.81 -13.40 -17.28
N SER A 169 -4.71 -12.51 -16.87
CA SER A 169 -6.10 -12.89 -16.56
C SER A 169 -6.85 -13.41 -17.77
N GLU A 170 -6.68 -12.77 -18.93
CA GLU A 170 -7.29 -13.22 -20.19
C GLU A 170 -6.73 -14.59 -20.62
N LYS A 171 -5.42 -14.78 -20.59
CA LYS A 171 -4.75 -16.04 -20.93
C LYS A 171 -5.18 -17.17 -19.99
N LEU A 172 -5.21 -16.93 -18.68
CA LEU A 172 -5.68 -17.91 -17.71
C LEU A 172 -7.18 -18.23 -17.87
N ALA A 173 -7.99 -17.27 -18.33
CA ALA A 173 -9.39 -17.53 -18.67
C ALA A 173 -9.52 -18.44 -19.90
N GLU A 174 -8.63 -18.33 -20.90
CA GLU A 174 -8.58 -19.28 -22.03
C GLU A 174 -8.19 -20.69 -21.59
N GLU A 175 -7.22 -20.80 -20.72
CA GLU A 175 -6.68 -22.10 -20.29
C GLU A 175 -7.58 -22.81 -19.27
N ARG A 176 -8.20 -22.06 -18.35
CA ARG A 176 -8.85 -22.58 -17.13
C ARG A 176 -10.32 -22.17 -16.98
N GLY A 177 -10.83 -21.40 -17.94
CA GLY A 177 -12.17 -20.78 -17.88
C GLY A 177 -12.19 -19.45 -17.12
N SER A 178 -13.10 -18.58 -17.50
CA SER A 178 -13.39 -17.34 -16.78
C SER A 178 -13.94 -17.63 -15.38
N CYS A 179 -13.74 -16.71 -14.42
CA CYS A 179 -14.44 -16.82 -13.14
C CYS A 179 -15.96 -16.78 -13.36
N PRO A 180 -16.77 -17.50 -12.56
CA PRO A 180 -18.22 -17.59 -12.76
C PRO A 180 -18.92 -16.23 -12.84
N ASP A 181 -18.51 -15.24 -12.05
CA ASP A 181 -19.09 -13.90 -12.10
C ASP A 181 -18.87 -13.18 -13.43
N ALA A 182 -17.72 -13.36 -14.05
CA ALA A 182 -17.43 -12.80 -15.38
C ALA A 182 -18.11 -13.60 -16.51
N ALA A 183 -18.11 -14.93 -16.38
CA ALA A 183 -18.70 -15.85 -17.37
C ALA A 183 -20.20 -15.64 -17.57
N GLU A 184 -20.95 -15.30 -16.50
CA GLU A 184 -22.39 -14.99 -16.57
C GLU A 184 -22.71 -13.85 -17.55
N TYR A 185 -21.78 -12.93 -17.76
CA TYR A 185 -21.96 -11.77 -18.63
C TYR A 185 -21.12 -11.85 -19.91
N GLY A 186 -20.57 -13.03 -20.21
CA GLY A 186 -19.75 -13.25 -21.41
C GLY A 186 -18.41 -12.51 -21.38
N ILE A 187 -17.93 -12.13 -20.20
CA ILE A 187 -16.66 -11.43 -20.01
C ILE A 187 -15.55 -12.47 -19.81
N LYS A 188 -14.48 -12.33 -20.60
CA LYS A 188 -13.31 -13.18 -20.55
C LYS A 188 -12.34 -12.68 -19.51
N ALA A 189 -12.43 -13.18 -18.28
CA ALA A 189 -11.55 -12.83 -17.19
C ALA A 189 -11.43 -13.99 -16.19
N ARG A 190 -10.21 -14.42 -15.87
CA ARG A 190 -9.96 -15.43 -14.84
C ARG A 190 -10.23 -14.89 -13.46
N PHE A 191 -9.91 -13.61 -13.21
CA PHE A 191 -10.05 -12.92 -11.94
C PHE A 191 -10.99 -11.74 -12.09
N SER A 192 -11.89 -11.54 -11.13
CA SER A 192 -12.67 -10.30 -11.06
C SER A 192 -11.77 -9.11 -10.68
N ASN A 193 -10.85 -9.29 -9.75
CA ASN A 193 -9.84 -8.31 -9.39
C ASN A 193 -8.45 -8.98 -9.38
N LYS A 194 -7.42 -8.26 -9.83
CA LYS A 194 -6.05 -8.77 -9.98
C LYS A 194 -5.06 -8.07 -9.07
N THR A 195 -5.31 -6.80 -8.74
CA THR A 195 -4.33 -5.93 -8.10
C THR A 195 -4.87 -5.30 -6.82
N ALA A 196 -4.02 -5.26 -5.79
CA ALA A 196 -4.24 -4.56 -4.53
C ALA A 196 -2.88 -4.27 -3.88
N ILE A 197 -2.73 -3.16 -3.18
CA ILE A 197 -1.45 -2.81 -2.56
C ILE A 197 -1.54 -2.99 -1.04
N ALA A 198 -0.95 -4.08 -0.56
CA ALA A 198 -0.83 -4.40 0.86
C ALA A 198 0.27 -3.57 1.55
N PRO A 199 0.25 -3.44 2.88
CA PRO A 199 1.27 -2.70 3.62
C PRO A 199 2.67 -3.32 3.56
N THR A 200 2.77 -4.64 3.43
CA THR A 200 4.01 -5.44 3.39
C THR A 200 5.00 -5.20 4.55
N ALA A 201 4.51 -4.77 5.71
CA ALA A 201 5.35 -4.35 6.83
C ALA A 201 6.36 -5.41 7.33
N SER A 202 6.01 -6.69 7.23
CA SER A 202 6.89 -7.80 7.64
C SER A 202 7.68 -8.37 6.47
N ILE A 203 7.02 -8.63 5.32
CA ILE A 203 7.71 -9.26 4.18
C ILE A 203 8.75 -8.35 3.54
N SER A 204 8.60 -7.03 3.59
CA SER A 204 9.60 -6.08 3.10
C SER A 204 10.93 -6.20 3.85
N ILE A 205 10.89 -6.50 5.15
CA ILE A 205 12.08 -6.75 5.97
C ILE A 205 12.78 -8.04 5.50
N ILE A 206 12.01 -9.12 5.30
CA ILE A 206 12.52 -10.43 4.82
C ILE A 206 13.09 -10.30 3.40
N CYS A 207 12.47 -9.46 2.57
CA CYS A 207 12.92 -9.21 1.19
C CYS A 207 14.05 -8.17 1.10
N GLY A 208 15.00 -8.19 2.04
CA GLY A 208 16.20 -7.37 2.00
C GLY A 208 16.05 -5.95 2.53
N GLY A 209 15.05 -5.68 3.38
CA GLY A 209 14.83 -4.38 4.00
C GLY A 209 14.31 -3.32 3.02
N ALA A 210 13.52 -3.73 2.04
CA ALA A 210 12.83 -2.82 1.14
C ALA A 210 11.84 -1.91 1.89
N SER A 211 11.54 -0.74 1.34
CA SER A 211 10.45 0.09 1.88
C SER A 211 9.11 -0.64 1.80
N PRO A 212 8.23 -0.54 2.81
CA PRO A 212 6.97 -1.27 2.83
C PRO A 212 5.98 -0.71 1.80
N GLY A 213 5.42 -1.58 0.97
CA GLY A 213 4.42 -1.22 -0.04
C GLY A 213 4.85 -0.04 -0.92
N ILE A 214 4.01 0.99 -0.90
CA ILE A 214 4.22 2.26 -1.60
C ILE A 214 4.65 3.38 -0.64
N GLU A 215 4.93 3.03 0.63
CA GLU A 215 5.24 3.99 1.67
C GLU A 215 6.69 4.47 1.58
N PRO A 216 6.96 5.73 1.96
CA PRO A 216 8.32 6.18 2.18
C PRO A 216 8.92 5.54 3.44
N MET A 217 10.23 5.45 3.48
CA MET A 217 10.97 5.03 4.66
C MET A 217 10.72 5.98 5.82
N ALA A 218 10.36 5.45 6.98
CA ALA A 218 10.10 6.26 8.18
C ALA A 218 11.38 6.86 8.77
N ALA A 219 12.55 6.21 8.56
CA ALA A 219 13.86 6.64 9.03
C ALA A 219 14.95 5.99 8.17
N ASN A 220 16.09 6.67 8.00
CA ASN A 220 17.27 6.09 7.31
C ASN A 220 18.15 5.23 8.23
N SER A 221 18.00 5.38 9.54
CA SER A 221 18.64 4.52 10.55
C SER A 221 17.73 4.39 11.77
N TYR A 222 17.54 3.16 12.25
CA TYR A 222 16.72 2.89 13.43
C TYR A 222 17.09 1.55 14.06
N THR A 223 16.75 1.40 15.35
CA THR A 223 16.93 0.13 16.06
C THR A 223 15.67 -0.72 15.92
N HIS A 224 15.79 -1.86 15.29
CA HIS A 224 14.73 -2.87 15.22
C HIS A 224 14.86 -3.85 16.39
N LYS A 225 13.84 -3.90 17.25
CA LYS A 225 13.78 -4.81 18.40
C LYS A 225 13.00 -6.05 18.04
N THR A 226 13.60 -7.21 18.24
CA THR A 226 12.98 -8.53 18.05
C THR A 226 13.08 -9.34 19.33
N LEU A 227 12.44 -10.50 19.39
CA LEU A 227 12.60 -11.46 20.49
C LEU A 227 14.04 -11.94 20.65
N SER A 228 14.81 -11.95 19.56
CA SER A 228 16.21 -12.41 19.51
C SER A 228 17.23 -11.31 19.85
N GLY A 229 16.80 -10.06 20.00
CA GLY A 229 17.69 -8.94 20.29
C GLY A 229 17.33 -7.65 19.54
N SER A 230 18.25 -6.69 19.61
CA SER A 230 18.13 -5.40 18.94
C SER A 230 19.13 -5.30 17.80
N PHE A 231 18.65 -4.89 16.62
CA PHE A 231 19.46 -4.79 15.39
C PHE A 231 19.38 -3.37 14.86
N ASN A 232 20.53 -2.79 14.53
CA ASN A 232 20.57 -1.50 13.86
C ASN A 232 20.31 -1.70 12.36
N VAL A 233 19.22 -1.14 11.87
CA VAL A 233 18.86 -1.13 10.45
C VAL A 233 19.31 0.18 9.85
N ARG A 234 20.02 0.11 8.72
CA ARG A 234 20.54 1.25 7.95
C ARG A 234 20.02 1.20 6.53
N ASN A 235 19.68 2.36 5.99
CA ASN A 235 19.29 2.47 4.59
C ASN A 235 20.49 2.16 3.69
N LYS A 236 20.40 1.10 2.92
CA LYS A 236 21.51 0.61 2.07
C LYS A 236 21.90 1.59 0.97
N TYR A 237 20.94 2.29 0.38
CA TYR A 237 21.19 3.29 -0.66
C TYR A 237 21.87 4.55 -0.12
N LEU A 238 21.53 4.93 1.10
CA LEU A 238 22.26 5.98 1.81
C LEU A 238 23.67 5.51 2.16
N ALA A 239 23.85 4.26 2.56
CA ALA A 239 25.17 3.69 2.85
C ALA A 239 26.09 3.76 1.63
N GLU A 240 25.59 3.46 0.42
CA GLU A 240 26.33 3.61 -0.85
C GLU A 240 26.79 5.05 -1.06
N VAL A 241 25.90 6.04 -0.88
CA VAL A 241 26.26 7.47 -1.01
C VAL A 241 27.28 7.90 0.04
N LEU A 242 27.13 7.42 1.29
CA LEU A 242 28.09 7.72 2.36
C LEU A 242 29.45 7.08 2.08
N GLU A 243 29.50 5.88 1.49
CA GLU A 243 30.75 5.23 1.07
C GLU A 243 31.45 6.01 -0.06
N GLU A 244 30.69 6.41 -1.10
CA GLU A 244 31.22 7.26 -2.18
C GLU A 244 31.87 8.56 -1.66
N LYS A 245 31.37 9.08 -0.52
CA LYS A 245 31.88 10.29 0.12
C LYS A 245 32.96 10.04 1.19
N GLY A 246 33.30 8.78 1.49
CA GLY A 246 34.22 8.41 2.57
C GLY A 246 33.66 8.76 3.96
N ARG A 247 32.33 8.75 4.10
CA ARG A 247 31.61 9.11 5.35
C ARG A 247 30.77 7.97 5.92
N ASN A 248 30.89 6.74 5.42
CA ASN A 248 30.20 5.58 5.92
C ASN A 248 30.84 5.05 7.22
N ASN A 249 30.58 5.72 8.34
CA ASN A 249 31.16 5.39 9.64
C ASN A 249 30.13 5.49 10.78
N GLU A 250 30.45 4.91 11.94
CA GLU A 250 29.56 4.85 13.10
C GLU A 250 29.12 6.23 13.63
N GLU A 251 29.98 7.23 13.56
CA GLU A 251 29.67 8.59 14.00
C GLU A 251 28.52 9.19 13.21
N VAL A 252 28.58 9.08 11.86
CA VAL A 252 27.51 9.54 10.96
C VAL A 252 26.22 8.78 11.18
N TRP A 253 26.26 7.44 11.30
CA TRP A 253 25.06 6.65 11.54
C TRP A 253 24.43 6.92 12.92
N THR A 254 25.25 7.16 13.94
CA THR A 254 24.77 7.57 15.27
C THR A 254 24.09 8.93 15.18
N SER A 255 24.70 9.89 14.48
CA SER A 255 24.12 11.22 14.26
C SER A 255 22.76 11.12 13.54
N ILE A 256 22.66 10.32 12.48
CA ILE A 256 21.38 10.08 11.77
C ILE A 256 20.32 9.48 12.73
N THR A 257 20.70 8.53 13.56
CA THR A 257 19.78 7.89 14.53
C THR A 257 19.30 8.88 15.59
N VAL A 258 20.18 9.72 16.11
CA VAL A 258 19.85 10.78 17.09
C VAL A 258 18.88 11.81 16.48
N HIS A 259 19.01 12.10 15.18
CA HIS A 259 18.08 12.95 14.44
C HIS A 259 16.89 12.18 13.85
N GLU A 260 16.47 11.11 14.52
CA GLU A 260 15.27 10.30 14.14
C GLU A 260 15.31 9.74 12.73
N GLY A 261 16.50 9.45 12.21
CA GLY A 261 16.71 8.92 10.88
C GLY A 261 16.79 9.99 9.78
N SER A 262 16.74 11.27 10.11
CA SER A 262 16.91 12.39 9.18
C SER A 262 18.37 12.56 8.74
N VAL A 263 18.55 12.99 7.51
CA VAL A 263 19.88 13.37 6.95
C VAL A 263 20.01 14.87 6.70
N GLN A 264 18.99 15.66 7.04
CA GLN A 264 18.92 17.09 6.71
C GLN A 264 20.02 17.93 7.35
N HIS A 265 20.56 17.49 8.51
CA HIS A 265 21.63 18.14 9.25
C HIS A 265 23.04 17.83 8.72
N LEU A 266 23.19 16.92 7.75
CA LEU A 266 24.48 16.51 7.20
C LEU A 266 24.95 17.48 6.10
N ASP A 267 25.85 18.39 6.42
CA ASP A 267 26.28 19.46 5.50
C ASP A 267 27.06 18.96 4.28
N PHE A 268 27.63 17.77 4.34
CA PHE A 268 28.36 17.16 3.23
C PHE A 268 27.47 16.50 2.19
N LEU A 269 26.15 16.36 2.42
CA LEU A 269 25.18 15.94 1.43
C LEU A 269 24.66 17.14 0.64
N SER A 270 24.53 16.97 -0.68
CA SER A 270 23.87 17.95 -1.53
C SER A 270 22.37 18.04 -1.25
N ASP A 271 21.73 19.13 -1.67
CA ASP A 271 20.29 19.31 -1.50
C ASP A 271 19.49 18.19 -2.19
N LEU A 272 19.94 17.72 -3.37
CA LEU A 272 19.33 16.60 -4.06
C LEU A 272 19.43 15.30 -3.24
N GLU A 273 20.58 14.99 -2.66
CA GLU A 273 20.75 13.81 -1.82
C GLU A 273 19.88 13.90 -0.56
N LYS A 274 19.80 15.07 0.05
CA LYS A 274 18.89 15.31 1.19
C LYS A 274 17.43 15.09 0.80
N ASP A 275 17.00 15.53 -0.38
CA ASP A 275 15.64 15.32 -0.88
C ASP A 275 15.35 13.84 -1.19
N ILE A 276 16.33 13.08 -1.73
CA ILE A 276 16.20 11.64 -2.00
C ILE A 276 15.98 10.85 -0.70
N PHE A 277 16.69 11.24 0.36
CA PHE A 277 16.66 10.52 1.65
C PHE A 277 15.77 11.17 2.71
N LYS A 278 14.84 12.05 2.32
CA LYS A 278 13.77 12.50 3.23
C LYS A 278 13.04 11.33 3.83
N THR A 279 12.82 11.38 5.14
CA THR A 279 11.98 10.42 5.85
C THR A 279 10.50 10.67 5.57
N ALA A 280 9.65 9.70 5.85
CA ALA A 280 8.20 9.83 5.67
C ALA A 280 7.60 11.06 6.37
N PHE A 281 8.17 11.48 7.50
CA PHE A 281 7.71 12.63 8.28
C PHE A 281 8.22 13.98 7.77
N GLU A 282 9.22 13.98 6.89
CA GLU A 282 9.78 15.18 6.26
C GLU A 282 9.13 15.47 4.91
N LEU A 283 8.45 14.48 4.33
CA LEU A 283 7.78 14.60 3.04
C LEU A 283 6.44 15.35 3.15
N ASP A 284 6.16 16.17 2.16
CA ASP A 284 4.82 16.73 2.00
C ASP A 284 3.84 15.61 1.61
N GLN A 285 2.92 15.31 2.51
CA GLN A 285 1.97 14.21 2.35
C GLN A 285 1.05 14.36 1.13
N ARG A 286 0.94 15.57 0.59
CA ARG A 286 0.21 15.81 -0.67
C ARG A 286 0.86 15.07 -1.85
N TRP A 287 2.18 14.87 -1.84
CA TRP A 287 2.86 14.05 -2.85
C TRP A 287 2.50 12.57 -2.77
N LEU A 288 2.34 12.03 -1.55
CA LEU A 288 1.88 10.65 -1.40
C LEU A 288 0.47 10.48 -1.98
N ILE A 289 -0.42 11.45 -1.72
CA ILE A 289 -1.78 11.46 -2.27
C ILE A 289 -1.78 11.61 -3.79
N GLU A 290 -0.93 12.49 -4.35
CA GLU A 290 -0.80 12.65 -5.80
C GLU A 290 -0.37 11.32 -6.46
N LEU A 291 0.70 10.71 -5.97
CA LEU A 291 1.19 9.45 -6.50
C LEU A 291 0.15 8.31 -6.36
N ALA A 292 -0.56 8.26 -5.23
CA ALA A 292 -1.61 7.28 -5.01
C ALA A 292 -2.82 7.51 -5.93
N GLY A 293 -3.21 8.77 -6.15
CA GLY A 293 -4.27 9.14 -7.08
C GLY A 293 -3.91 8.79 -8.52
N ASP A 294 -2.68 9.11 -8.93
CA ASP A 294 -2.18 8.81 -10.28
C ASP A 294 -2.19 7.30 -10.58
N ARG A 295 -1.87 6.43 -9.59
CA ARG A 295 -1.88 4.96 -9.77
C ARG A 295 -3.23 4.29 -9.54
N THR A 296 -4.18 4.96 -8.91
CA THR A 296 -5.50 4.37 -8.58
C THR A 296 -6.21 3.72 -9.77
N PRO A 297 -6.20 4.30 -11.00
CA PRO A 297 -6.84 3.67 -12.15
C PRO A 297 -6.21 2.35 -12.58
N MET A 298 -4.97 2.07 -12.17
CA MET A 298 -4.24 0.84 -12.48
C MET A 298 -4.40 -0.23 -11.39
N ILE A 299 -5.07 0.10 -10.27
CA ILE A 299 -5.27 -0.81 -9.14
C ILE A 299 -6.75 -1.16 -9.04
N ASP A 300 -7.08 -2.44 -9.25
CA ASP A 300 -8.48 -2.91 -9.24
C ASP A 300 -9.14 -2.69 -7.88
N GLN A 301 -8.50 -3.15 -6.81
CA GLN A 301 -8.98 -2.95 -5.44
C GLN A 301 -8.48 -1.62 -4.85
N ALA A 302 -7.87 -1.60 -3.66
CA ALA A 302 -7.40 -0.37 -3.05
C ALA A 302 -5.91 -0.43 -2.66
N GLN A 303 -5.45 0.58 -1.94
CA GLN A 303 -4.07 0.75 -1.51
C GLN A 303 -4.05 1.01 0.00
N SER A 304 -3.23 0.28 0.74
CA SER A 304 -2.94 0.57 2.15
C SER A 304 -2.05 1.80 2.24
N LEU A 305 -2.66 2.98 2.24
CA LEU A 305 -1.96 4.26 2.20
C LEU A 305 -1.93 4.91 3.58
N ASN A 306 -0.76 4.93 4.22
CA ASN A 306 -0.52 5.66 5.45
C ASN A 306 -0.26 7.15 5.18
N ILE A 307 -0.68 7.99 6.12
CA ILE A 307 -0.36 9.41 6.17
C ILE A 307 0.56 9.66 7.36
N PHE A 308 1.64 10.41 7.16
CA PHE A 308 2.64 10.70 8.18
C PHE A 308 2.59 12.19 8.54
N LEU A 309 2.34 12.49 9.80
CA LEU A 309 2.13 13.85 10.26
C LEU A 309 3.11 14.23 11.35
N ALA A 310 3.64 15.44 11.27
CA ALA A 310 4.35 16.06 12.37
C ALA A 310 3.41 16.29 13.56
N SER A 311 3.94 16.32 14.77
CA SER A 311 3.17 16.54 16.01
C SER A 311 2.38 17.85 16.03
N ASN A 312 2.84 18.85 15.30
CA ASN A 312 2.27 20.20 15.22
C ASN A 312 1.50 20.47 13.94
N VAL A 313 1.02 19.43 13.23
CA VAL A 313 0.29 19.60 11.98
C VAL A 313 -0.91 20.54 12.17
N HIS A 314 -1.02 21.53 11.28
CA HIS A 314 -2.14 22.46 11.32
C HIS A 314 -3.44 21.80 10.82
N LYS A 315 -4.56 22.08 11.48
CA LYS A 315 -5.89 21.50 11.12
C LYS A 315 -6.28 21.69 9.66
N ARG A 316 -5.84 22.80 9.03
CA ARG A 316 -6.07 23.09 7.63
C ARG A 316 -5.33 22.10 6.72
N ASP A 317 -4.09 21.78 7.04
CA ASP A 317 -3.27 20.85 6.24
C ASP A 317 -3.81 19.43 6.36
N LEU A 318 -4.19 19.04 7.57
CA LEU A 318 -4.86 17.77 7.82
C LEU A 318 -6.14 17.63 6.97
N HIS A 319 -6.99 18.67 6.96
CA HIS A 319 -8.18 18.70 6.10
C HIS A 319 -7.81 18.60 4.62
N GLN A 320 -6.84 19.39 4.17
CA GLN A 320 -6.44 19.42 2.75
C GLN A 320 -5.94 18.06 2.26
N ILE A 321 -5.09 17.37 3.02
CA ILE A 321 -4.58 16.04 2.67
C ILE A 321 -5.74 15.05 2.47
N HIS A 322 -6.67 14.98 3.41
CA HIS A 322 -7.80 14.04 3.33
C HIS A 322 -8.80 14.41 2.22
N PHE A 323 -9.05 15.70 2.03
CA PHE A 323 -9.93 16.19 0.97
C PHE A 323 -9.31 15.96 -0.42
N GLN A 324 -8.00 16.16 -0.55
CA GLN A 324 -7.27 15.87 -1.79
C GLN A 324 -7.34 14.38 -2.13
N ALA A 325 -7.18 13.48 -1.14
CA ALA A 325 -7.31 12.05 -1.36
C ALA A 325 -8.68 11.69 -1.97
N TRP A 326 -9.75 12.23 -1.42
CA TRP A 326 -11.09 12.06 -1.99
C TRP A 326 -11.21 12.63 -3.42
N LYS A 327 -10.73 13.85 -3.65
CA LYS A 327 -10.77 14.50 -4.97
C LYS A 327 -9.97 13.75 -6.04
N LYS A 328 -8.85 13.17 -5.67
CA LYS A 328 -7.97 12.39 -6.57
C LYS A 328 -8.47 10.97 -6.82
N GLY A 329 -9.60 10.58 -6.25
CA GLY A 329 -10.18 9.26 -6.44
C GLY A 329 -9.44 8.13 -5.72
N VAL A 330 -8.63 8.46 -4.70
CA VAL A 330 -8.05 7.45 -3.82
C VAL A 330 -9.18 6.69 -3.13
N LYS A 331 -9.11 5.37 -3.09
CA LYS A 331 -10.21 4.52 -2.58
C LYS A 331 -10.20 4.38 -1.07
N SER A 332 -9.02 4.40 -0.45
CA SER A 332 -8.86 4.21 1.00
C SER A 332 -7.67 4.96 1.57
N LEU A 333 -7.73 5.27 2.87
CA LEU A 333 -6.61 5.72 3.69
C LEU A 333 -6.51 4.81 4.90
N TYR A 334 -5.29 4.32 5.16
CA TYR A 334 -4.97 3.42 6.25
C TYR A 334 -4.68 4.19 7.54
N TYR A 335 -3.57 3.96 8.22
CA TYR A 335 -3.22 4.71 9.42
C TYR A 335 -2.88 6.17 9.14
N CYS A 336 -3.19 7.03 10.12
CA CYS A 336 -2.61 8.35 10.24
C CYS A 336 -1.51 8.27 11.32
N ARG A 337 -0.26 8.20 10.90
CA ARG A 337 0.90 8.08 11.79
C ARG A 337 1.35 9.47 12.20
N SER A 338 1.11 9.86 13.45
CA SER A 338 1.56 11.15 13.98
C SER A 338 2.71 10.98 14.98
N LYS A 339 3.69 11.89 14.93
CA LYS A 339 4.65 12.07 15.99
C LYS A 339 3.97 12.90 17.08
N SER A 340 3.29 12.28 18.05
CA SER A 340 2.73 13.01 19.18
C SER A 340 3.80 13.25 20.26
N ILE A 341 3.79 14.43 20.85
CA ILE A 341 4.66 14.79 21.98
C ILE A 341 4.53 13.77 23.12
N GLN A 342 3.32 13.29 23.40
CA GLN A 342 3.07 12.27 24.44
C GLN A 342 3.68 10.89 24.13
N ARG A 343 3.77 10.48 22.86
CA ARG A 343 4.44 9.22 22.49
C ARG A 343 5.96 9.32 22.57
N ALA A 344 6.52 10.46 22.26
CA ALA A 344 7.96 10.70 22.41
C ALA A 344 8.39 10.69 23.88
N GLU A 345 7.61 11.29 24.77
CA GLU A 345 7.86 11.27 26.24
C GLU A 345 7.67 9.89 26.86
N VAL A 346 6.68 9.11 26.43
CA VAL A 346 6.45 7.73 26.91
C VAL A 346 7.59 6.80 26.50
N VAL A 347 8.13 6.96 25.29
CA VAL A 347 9.27 6.13 24.81
C VAL A 347 10.58 6.55 25.48
N ALA A 348 10.77 7.84 25.78
CA ALA A 348 11.93 8.35 26.46
C ALA A 348 11.95 8.03 27.98
N ASN A 349 10.77 7.84 28.59
CA ASN A 349 10.60 7.66 30.04
C ASN A 349 10.30 6.22 30.48
N ILE A 350 10.55 5.20 29.65
CA ILE A 350 10.50 3.79 30.09
C ILE A 350 11.90 3.39 30.60
N PRO A 351 12.13 3.40 31.93
CA PRO A 351 13.38 2.90 32.47
C PRO A 351 13.42 1.39 32.29
N GLY A 352 14.35 0.91 31.51
CA GLY A 352 14.78 -0.51 31.52
C GLY A 352 13.85 -1.51 30.81
N ARG A 353 13.37 -1.20 29.62
CA ARG A 353 12.83 -2.25 28.72
C ARG A 353 13.49 -2.19 27.35
#